data_857d8d08396bbdcbf0e10d25b70301bc
#
_entry.id   857d8d08396bbdcbf0e10d25b70301bc
#
_cell.length_a   1.000
_cell.length_b   1.000
_cell.length_c   1.000
_cell.angle_alpha   90.00
_cell.angle_beta   90.00
_cell.angle_gamma   90.00
#
_symmetry.space_group_name_H-M   'P 1'
#
loop_
_entity.id
_entity.type
_entity.pdbx_description
1 polymer ?
#
loop_
_entity_poly.entity_id
_entity_poly.type
_entity_poly.pdbx_seq_one_letter_code
_entity_poly.pdbx_strand_id
1 'polypeptide(L)'
;MQSFWGLMRAYWFSDRWREAWGLTLVVAFLTAFSSKVGVWFAVASGELVNSIAYFHSPTNEAPLASLLSNAAFLVALVVFKDAGITGTKSFVSATLHRRWRAWLNSRFNDALLDANHTHFHAQHGADTAPDNIDQRIQESIKGMTGGAIGLAMGVIAVASSVFFVGQKLLETSTEVRGFEFLGEYGGLVFALVAVAAYVPVNTWIAVRLGGLLERLSIRMQKAEGSYRGELSTLLRRSFHVASAHGEAVQKTMHERLYTEIDRTWGRLNWINAGYGSFERIYNFVGARVVAYGPGLLPFIHNRIDLKGYITGAELVNSLISQCSWFIHVMPAIATLRANSHRVIDLAQAIESVQEPVNFYRLTGDCEFRYMTQNPVFGLAIHSLRLSHHGHGSEPFLVCDRLGFRRGEWTFLKGESGCGKTSLIKALNGLWPYGGGTIAFPEGVTSFYAAQEVKLLPVTLKELVCLPQGPENHNDATVAAALHKAGLGEFIEHLADETRAGKSWDQLLSGGQKQKLVVARIILHKPGLLFLDEATGALDPESKIAFHQAIRDNCPGVTVISVMHEQAPPRSASGEEFYHSVLTIADGVATKEPLIPSLPPELTEILNRPPQAADGWLHIPRRRLRTSSQS
;
A
#
# COMPACT_ATOMS: atom_id res chain seq x y z
N MET A 1 5.53 -4.18 -12.63
CA MET A 1 4.79 -2.95 -12.24
C MET A 1 5.73 -1.77 -11.93
N GLN A 2 6.86 -1.67 -12.61
CA GLN A 2 7.95 -0.74 -12.28
C GLN A 2 7.73 0.72 -12.71
N SER A 3 6.59 1.07 -13.31
CA SER A 3 6.30 2.44 -13.73
C SER A 3 4.83 2.80 -13.49
N PHE A 4 4.55 4.12 -13.41
CA PHE A 4 3.18 4.64 -13.30
C PHE A 4 2.27 4.12 -14.43
N TRP A 5 2.75 4.12 -15.66
CA TRP A 5 2.01 3.60 -16.80
C TRP A 5 1.77 2.09 -16.73
N GLY A 6 2.73 1.34 -16.15
CA GLY A 6 2.57 -0.10 -15.88
C GLY A 6 1.45 -0.38 -14.88
N LEU A 7 1.37 0.40 -13.79
CA LEU A 7 0.30 0.29 -12.80
C LEU A 7 -1.08 0.67 -13.38
N MET A 8 -1.12 1.70 -14.22
CA MET A 8 -2.32 2.10 -14.95
C MET A 8 -2.78 0.97 -15.88
N ARG A 9 -1.92 0.56 -16.82
CA ARG A 9 -2.26 -0.48 -17.81
C ARG A 9 -2.70 -1.79 -17.18
N ALA A 10 -2.13 -2.15 -16.01
CA ALA A 10 -2.44 -3.39 -15.33
C ALA A 10 -3.94 -3.56 -15.02
N TYR A 11 -4.69 -2.49 -14.70
CA TYR A 11 -6.13 -2.56 -14.45
C TYR A 11 -6.95 -2.62 -15.74
N TRP A 12 -6.64 -1.75 -16.72
CA TRP A 12 -7.40 -1.67 -17.98
C TRP A 12 -7.19 -2.88 -18.90
N PHE A 13 -6.14 -3.68 -18.68
CA PHE A 13 -5.85 -4.92 -19.41
C PHE A 13 -5.89 -6.16 -18.49
N SER A 14 -6.58 -6.05 -17.34
CA SER A 14 -6.80 -7.15 -16.41
C SER A 14 -8.02 -8.01 -16.80
N ASP A 15 -8.31 -9.00 -15.98
CA ASP A 15 -9.55 -9.79 -15.98
C ASP A 15 -10.83 -8.92 -15.93
N ARG A 16 -10.73 -7.67 -15.44
CA ARG A 16 -11.83 -6.70 -15.32
C ARG A 16 -11.82 -5.62 -16.41
N TRP A 17 -11.17 -5.83 -17.53
CA TRP A 17 -11.02 -4.82 -18.58
C TRP A 17 -12.35 -4.26 -19.11
N ARG A 18 -13.40 -5.11 -19.20
CA ARG A 18 -14.73 -4.67 -19.68
C ARG A 18 -15.36 -3.63 -18.75
N GLU A 19 -15.27 -3.85 -17.44
CA GLU A 19 -15.76 -2.91 -16.42
C GLU A 19 -14.92 -1.62 -16.45
N ALA A 20 -13.59 -1.74 -16.48
CA ALA A 20 -12.66 -0.61 -16.50
C ALA A 20 -12.90 0.31 -17.72
N TRP A 21 -12.92 -0.24 -18.93
CA TRP A 21 -13.18 0.55 -20.14
C TRP A 21 -14.62 1.05 -20.20
N GLY A 22 -15.62 0.25 -19.82
CA GLY A 22 -17.01 0.67 -19.80
C GLY A 22 -17.24 1.90 -18.92
N LEU A 23 -16.77 1.88 -17.67
CA LEU A 23 -16.88 3.02 -16.76
C LEU A 23 -16.08 4.23 -17.28
N THR A 24 -14.87 4.02 -17.81
CA THR A 24 -14.04 5.10 -18.35
C THR A 24 -14.70 5.79 -19.52
N LEU A 25 -15.26 5.04 -20.47
CA LEU A 25 -15.96 5.59 -21.64
C LEU A 25 -17.22 6.36 -21.24
N VAL A 26 -17.99 5.86 -20.28
CA VAL A 26 -19.18 6.57 -19.76
C VAL A 26 -18.78 7.91 -19.13
N VAL A 27 -17.74 7.92 -18.27
CA VAL A 27 -17.28 9.18 -17.64
C VAL A 27 -16.72 10.14 -18.67
N ALA A 28 -15.97 9.64 -19.66
CA ALA A 28 -15.43 10.46 -20.74
C ALA A 28 -16.55 11.07 -21.59
N PHE A 29 -17.55 10.27 -21.96
CA PHE A 29 -18.74 10.75 -22.68
C PHE A 29 -19.50 11.82 -21.88
N LEU A 30 -19.82 11.54 -20.60
CA LEU A 30 -20.52 12.52 -19.76
C LEU A 30 -19.72 13.82 -19.59
N THR A 31 -18.38 13.72 -19.53
CA THR A 31 -17.49 14.88 -19.42
C THR A 31 -17.56 15.72 -20.71
N ALA A 32 -17.45 15.08 -21.88
CA ALA A 32 -17.56 15.77 -23.15
C ALA A 32 -18.97 16.35 -23.39
N PHE A 33 -19.99 15.59 -23.01
CA PHE A 33 -21.38 16.03 -23.12
C PHE A 33 -21.68 17.22 -22.21
N SER A 34 -21.12 17.26 -21.00
CA SER A 34 -21.20 18.41 -20.09
C SER A 34 -20.62 19.68 -20.73
N SER A 35 -19.54 19.57 -21.52
CA SER A 35 -18.96 20.70 -22.26
C SER A 35 -19.92 21.18 -23.37
N LYS A 36 -20.59 20.28 -24.08
CA LYS A 36 -21.60 20.65 -25.11
C LYS A 36 -22.80 21.36 -24.48
N VAL A 37 -23.29 20.88 -23.35
CA VAL A 37 -24.39 21.54 -22.59
C VAL A 37 -23.97 22.91 -22.08
N GLY A 38 -22.68 23.10 -21.73
CA GLY A 38 -22.11 24.41 -21.43
C GLY A 38 -22.23 25.42 -22.58
N VAL A 39 -22.10 24.99 -23.84
CA VAL A 39 -22.35 25.84 -25.01
C VAL A 39 -23.85 26.19 -25.12
N TRP A 40 -24.75 25.24 -24.89
CA TRP A 40 -26.18 25.55 -24.88
C TRP A 40 -26.55 26.54 -23.77
N PHE A 41 -25.94 26.43 -22.62
CA PHE A 41 -26.08 27.40 -21.51
C PHE A 41 -25.68 28.83 -21.95
N ALA A 42 -24.53 28.98 -22.63
CA ALA A 42 -24.09 30.27 -23.12
C ALA A 42 -25.10 30.90 -24.12
N VAL A 43 -25.66 30.08 -25.02
CA VAL A 43 -26.69 30.52 -25.97
C VAL A 43 -27.98 30.91 -25.23
N ALA A 44 -28.45 30.08 -24.30
CA ALA A 44 -29.67 30.37 -23.51
C ALA A 44 -29.52 31.62 -22.63
N SER A 45 -28.31 31.87 -22.11
CA SER A 45 -28.00 33.14 -21.39
C SER A 45 -28.13 34.36 -22.30
N GLY A 46 -27.62 34.25 -23.53
CA GLY A 46 -27.77 35.32 -24.52
C GLY A 46 -29.24 35.58 -24.89
N GLU A 47 -30.07 34.50 -25.06
CA GLU A 47 -31.50 34.64 -25.33
C GLU A 47 -32.25 35.30 -24.19
N LEU A 48 -31.93 34.94 -22.93
CA LEU A 48 -32.55 35.55 -21.76
C LEU A 48 -32.22 37.08 -21.68
N VAL A 49 -30.96 37.44 -21.86
CA VAL A 49 -30.55 38.86 -21.86
C VAL A 49 -31.20 39.63 -23.00
N ASN A 50 -31.32 39.00 -24.17
CA ASN A 50 -32.01 39.60 -25.31
C ASN A 50 -33.51 39.82 -25.00
N SER A 51 -34.19 38.89 -24.36
CA SER A 51 -35.59 39.03 -23.93
C SER A 51 -35.78 40.20 -22.95
N ILE A 52 -34.82 40.45 -22.08
CA ILE A 52 -34.83 41.60 -21.15
C ILE A 52 -34.62 42.90 -21.92
N ALA A 53 -33.64 42.95 -22.81
CA ALA A 53 -33.29 44.18 -23.55
C ALA A 53 -34.43 44.66 -24.47
N TYR A 54 -35.13 43.71 -25.11
CA TYR A 54 -36.24 43.97 -26.02
C TYR A 54 -37.61 43.85 -25.36
N PHE A 55 -37.71 43.91 -24.05
CA PHE A 55 -38.94 43.75 -23.30
C PHE A 55 -39.99 44.80 -23.65
N HIS A 56 -39.59 46.05 -23.81
CA HIS A 56 -40.43 47.18 -24.19
C HIS A 56 -40.43 47.52 -25.69
N SER A 57 -39.87 46.63 -26.52
CA SER A 57 -39.85 46.85 -27.95
C SER A 57 -41.24 46.68 -28.55
N PRO A 58 -41.68 47.59 -29.47
CA PRO A 58 -43.01 47.51 -30.12
C PRO A 58 -43.14 46.28 -31.03
N THR A 59 -42.05 45.61 -31.34
CA THR A 59 -42.04 44.37 -32.17
C THR A 59 -42.22 43.10 -31.33
N ASN A 60 -42.29 43.18 -30.00
CA ASN A 60 -42.42 42.04 -29.13
C ASN A 60 -43.89 41.84 -28.72
N GLU A 61 -44.59 40.86 -29.37
CA GLU A 61 -46.02 40.61 -29.16
C GLU A 61 -46.34 40.00 -27.80
N ALA A 62 -45.35 39.28 -27.14
CA ALA A 62 -45.57 38.59 -25.86
C ALA A 62 -44.32 38.69 -24.97
N PRO A 63 -43.94 39.87 -24.48
CA PRO A 63 -42.65 40.11 -23.79
C PRO A 63 -42.53 39.30 -22.48
N LEU A 64 -43.58 39.20 -21.71
CA LEU A 64 -43.55 38.45 -20.45
C LEU A 64 -43.43 36.94 -20.69
N ALA A 65 -44.16 36.41 -21.69
CA ALA A 65 -44.12 34.97 -21.99
C ALA A 65 -42.73 34.57 -22.53
N SER A 66 -42.12 35.35 -23.41
CA SER A 66 -40.75 35.12 -23.93
C SER A 66 -39.68 35.16 -22.84
N LEU A 67 -39.80 36.12 -21.90
CA LEU A 67 -38.87 36.25 -20.76
C LEU A 67 -38.99 35.05 -19.82
N LEU A 68 -40.23 34.70 -19.45
CA LEU A 68 -40.48 33.57 -18.54
C LEU A 68 -40.08 32.21 -19.15
N SER A 69 -40.33 32.01 -20.47
CA SER A 69 -39.94 30.77 -21.15
C SER A 69 -38.42 30.64 -21.23
N ASN A 70 -37.69 31.72 -21.57
CA ASN A 70 -36.22 31.70 -21.63
C ASN A 70 -35.59 31.52 -20.24
N ALA A 71 -36.16 32.16 -19.22
CA ALA A 71 -35.73 31.96 -17.84
C ALA A 71 -35.96 30.50 -17.36
N ALA A 72 -37.16 29.96 -17.63
CA ALA A 72 -37.50 28.57 -17.28
C ALA A 72 -36.57 27.58 -18.02
N PHE A 73 -36.30 27.81 -19.31
CA PHE A 73 -35.39 26.96 -20.10
C PHE A 73 -33.97 27.01 -19.54
N LEU A 74 -33.47 28.20 -19.20
CA LEU A 74 -32.13 28.35 -18.59
C LEU A 74 -32.04 27.59 -17.26
N VAL A 75 -33.02 27.74 -16.39
CA VAL A 75 -33.08 27.00 -15.10
C VAL A 75 -33.14 25.50 -15.33
N ALA A 76 -33.99 25.03 -16.24
CA ALA A 76 -34.08 23.60 -16.59
C ALA A 76 -32.74 23.07 -17.12
N LEU A 77 -32.04 23.84 -17.94
CA LEU A 77 -30.73 23.46 -18.49
C LEU A 77 -29.65 23.39 -17.41
N VAL A 78 -29.66 24.32 -16.44
CA VAL A 78 -28.74 24.29 -15.29
C VAL A 78 -28.99 23.06 -14.42
N VAL A 79 -30.26 22.79 -14.09
CA VAL A 79 -30.62 21.60 -13.29
C VAL A 79 -30.22 20.32 -14.02
N PHE A 80 -30.50 20.22 -15.32
CA PHE A 80 -30.10 19.08 -16.15
C PHE A 80 -28.58 18.88 -16.20
N LYS A 81 -27.82 19.96 -16.38
CA LYS A 81 -26.35 19.93 -16.41
C LYS A 81 -25.76 19.53 -15.06
N ASP A 82 -26.16 20.23 -13.98
CA ASP A 82 -25.48 20.07 -12.70
C ASP A 82 -26.02 18.89 -11.88
N ALA A 83 -27.33 18.72 -11.77
CA ALA A 83 -27.91 17.58 -11.07
C ALA A 83 -27.87 16.30 -11.92
N GLY A 84 -28.23 16.39 -13.21
CA GLY A 84 -28.27 15.24 -14.12
C GLY A 84 -26.88 14.77 -14.51
N ILE A 85 -26.17 15.56 -15.33
CA ILE A 85 -24.90 15.13 -15.95
C ILE A 85 -23.77 15.11 -14.93
N THR A 86 -23.55 16.21 -14.17
CA THR A 86 -22.43 16.31 -13.22
C THR A 86 -22.62 15.35 -12.05
N GLY A 87 -23.83 15.18 -11.54
CA GLY A 87 -24.15 14.18 -10.52
C GLY A 87 -23.85 12.75 -10.98
N THR A 88 -24.37 12.37 -12.16
CA THR A 88 -24.11 11.04 -12.73
C THR A 88 -22.62 10.81 -13.03
N LYS A 89 -21.94 11.81 -13.60
CA LYS A 89 -20.49 11.77 -13.83
C LYS A 89 -19.72 11.53 -12.53
N SER A 90 -20.06 12.26 -11.47
CA SER A 90 -19.40 12.09 -10.16
C SER A 90 -19.61 10.70 -9.59
N PHE A 91 -20.82 10.16 -9.68
CA PHE A 91 -21.14 8.80 -9.22
C PHE A 91 -20.36 7.73 -10.00
N VAL A 92 -20.36 7.81 -11.33
CA VAL A 92 -19.64 6.82 -12.17
C VAL A 92 -18.13 6.94 -11.98
N SER A 93 -17.59 8.16 -11.88
CA SER A 93 -16.17 8.41 -11.60
C SER A 93 -15.76 7.86 -10.23
N ALA A 94 -16.56 8.09 -9.19
CA ALA A 94 -16.32 7.52 -7.86
C ALA A 94 -16.40 5.98 -7.87
N THR A 95 -17.29 5.41 -8.68
CA THR A 95 -17.39 3.95 -8.86
C THR A 95 -16.15 3.39 -9.54
N LEU A 96 -15.67 4.02 -10.61
CA LEU A 96 -14.41 3.64 -11.28
C LEU A 96 -13.22 3.72 -10.30
N HIS A 97 -13.12 4.80 -9.54
CA HIS A 97 -12.08 4.98 -8.52
C HIS A 97 -12.13 3.86 -7.47
N ARG A 98 -13.30 3.57 -6.92
CA ARG A 98 -13.51 2.51 -5.92
C ARG A 98 -13.12 1.13 -6.46
N ARG A 99 -13.52 0.79 -7.68
CA ARG A 99 -13.23 -0.51 -8.32
C ARG A 99 -11.75 -0.68 -8.62
N TRP A 100 -11.11 0.33 -9.18
CA TRP A 100 -9.66 0.30 -9.44
C TRP A 100 -8.84 0.20 -8.15
N ARG A 101 -9.18 1.01 -7.14
CA ARG A 101 -8.54 0.93 -5.81
C ARG A 101 -8.68 -0.46 -5.18
N ALA A 102 -9.89 -1.03 -5.20
CA ALA A 102 -10.14 -2.36 -4.64
C ALA A 102 -9.32 -3.45 -5.36
N TRP A 103 -9.23 -3.37 -6.68
CA TRP A 103 -8.43 -4.30 -7.48
C TRP A 103 -6.93 -4.20 -7.14
N LEU A 104 -6.38 -2.99 -7.05
CA LEU A 104 -4.98 -2.79 -6.65
C LEU A 104 -4.72 -3.29 -5.23
N ASN A 105 -5.58 -2.96 -4.27
CA ASN A 105 -5.44 -3.43 -2.90
C ASN A 105 -5.40 -4.95 -2.81
N SER A 106 -6.30 -5.65 -3.51
CA SER A 106 -6.27 -7.11 -3.56
C SER A 106 -4.93 -7.62 -4.09
N ARG A 107 -4.44 -7.06 -5.20
CA ARG A 107 -3.17 -7.47 -5.81
C ARG A 107 -1.95 -7.24 -4.90
N PHE A 108 -1.91 -6.11 -4.20
CA PHE A 108 -0.84 -5.84 -3.25
C PHE A 108 -0.92 -6.74 -2.03
N ASN A 109 -2.12 -6.99 -1.50
CA ASN A 109 -2.31 -7.92 -0.38
C ASN A 109 -1.91 -9.35 -0.76
N ASP A 110 -2.35 -9.84 -1.93
CA ASP A 110 -1.99 -11.18 -2.43
C ASP A 110 -0.47 -11.32 -2.60
N ALA A 111 0.21 -10.24 -3.04
CA ALA A 111 1.66 -10.24 -3.22
C ALA A 111 2.44 -10.11 -1.90
N LEU A 112 1.92 -9.37 -0.92
CA LEU A 112 2.57 -9.21 0.39
C LEU A 112 2.38 -10.44 1.28
N LEU A 113 1.21 -11.07 1.22
CA LEU A 113 0.84 -12.20 2.06
C LEU A 113 1.04 -13.54 1.34
N ASP A 114 2.03 -13.59 0.45
CA ASP A 114 2.40 -14.83 -0.23
C ASP A 114 3.14 -15.81 0.70
N ALA A 115 3.31 -17.04 0.23
CA ALA A 115 3.99 -18.11 0.97
C ALA A 115 5.49 -17.85 1.21
N ASN A 116 6.08 -16.86 0.55
CA ASN A 116 7.51 -16.53 0.66
C ASN A 116 7.80 -15.48 1.73
N HIS A 117 6.86 -15.20 2.63
CA HIS A 117 7.01 -14.20 3.69
C HIS A 117 7.38 -12.80 3.17
N THR A 118 6.89 -12.42 1.99
CA THR A 118 7.21 -11.17 1.32
C THR A 118 6.98 -9.94 2.21
N HIS A 119 5.91 -9.94 3.04
CA HIS A 119 5.64 -8.86 4.01
C HIS A 119 6.77 -8.65 5.01
N PHE A 120 7.38 -9.75 5.48
CA PHE A 120 8.49 -9.70 6.44
C PHE A 120 9.77 -9.20 5.77
N HIS A 121 10.13 -9.76 4.63
CA HIS A 121 11.36 -9.39 3.90
C HIS A 121 11.29 -7.97 3.34
N ALA A 122 10.14 -7.51 2.87
CA ALA A 122 9.96 -6.14 2.40
C ALA A 122 10.15 -5.09 3.51
N GLN A 123 9.94 -5.46 4.77
CA GLN A 123 10.09 -4.56 5.92
C GLN A 123 11.50 -4.60 6.53
N HIS A 124 12.17 -5.76 6.50
CA HIS A 124 13.41 -6.00 7.24
C HIS A 124 14.61 -6.32 6.35
N GLY A 125 14.39 -6.50 5.06
CA GLY A 125 15.35 -7.15 4.15
C GLY A 125 16.24 -6.23 3.33
N ALA A 126 16.10 -4.89 3.39
CA ALA A 126 16.91 -4.01 2.55
C ALA A 126 17.10 -2.62 3.16
N ASP A 127 18.23 -1.95 2.82
CA ASP A 127 18.47 -0.53 3.09
C ASP A 127 17.39 0.38 2.46
N THR A 128 16.68 -0.14 1.44
CA THR A 128 15.61 0.52 0.71
C THR A 128 14.22 0.02 1.13
N ALA A 129 14.10 -0.60 2.32
CA ALA A 129 12.80 -1.05 2.82
C ALA A 129 11.81 0.15 2.84
N PRO A 130 10.64 0.02 2.21
CA PRO A 130 9.69 1.12 2.16
C PRO A 130 9.14 1.39 3.55
N ASP A 131 9.21 2.65 3.99
CA ASP A 131 8.59 3.11 5.22
C ASP A 131 7.05 3.05 5.12
N ASN A 132 6.37 2.83 6.23
CA ASN A 132 4.92 2.93 6.36
C ASN A 132 4.13 2.21 5.23
N ILE A 133 4.32 0.91 5.08
CA ILE A 133 3.65 0.07 4.05
C ILE A 133 2.13 0.20 4.13
N ASP A 134 1.57 0.27 5.34
CA ASP A 134 0.15 0.48 5.63
C ASP A 134 -0.38 1.78 4.98
N GLN A 135 0.33 2.90 5.16
CA GLN A 135 -0.02 4.18 4.57
C GLN A 135 0.10 4.16 3.04
N ARG A 136 1.10 3.45 2.49
CA ARG A 136 1.26 3.31 1.04
C ARG A 136 0.09 2.57 0.41
N ILE A 137 -0.39 1.50 1.04
CA ILE A 137 -1.55 0.73 0.56
C ILE A 137 -2.85 1.52 0.75
N GLN A 138 -3.06 2.12 1.92
CA GLN A 138 -4.33 2.77 2.23
C GLN A 138 -4.47 4.15 1.59
N GLU A 139 -3.47 5.03 1.75
CA GLU A 139 -3.56 6.43 1.34
C GLU A 139 -2.97 6.68 -0.05
N SER A 140 -1.76 6.14 -0.33
CA SER A 140 -1.08 6.44 -1.59
C SER A 140 -1.76 5.79 -2.79
N ILE A 141 -2.27 4.56 -2.69
CA ILE A 141 -3.07 3.94 -3.76
C ILE A 141 -4.35 4.74 -4.00
N LYS A 142 -5.05 5.18 -2.93
CA LYS A 142 -6.24 6.04 -3.05
C LYS A 142 -5.92 7.36 -3.74
N GLY A 143 -4.86 8.03 -3.32
CA GLY A 143 -4.43 9.30 -3.91
C GLY A 143 -3.99 9.18 -5.37
N MET A 144 -3.25 8.12 -5.71
CA MET A 144 -2.81 7.83 -7.07
C MET A 144 -3.99 7.54 -8.00
N THR A 145 -4.89 6.62 -7.61
CA THR A 145 -6.01 6.21 -8.47
C THR A 145 -7.01 7.35 -8.68
N GLY A 146 -7.36 8.10 -7.61
CA GLY A 146 -8.27 9.23 -7.71
C GLY A 146 -7.68 10.40 -8.49
N GLY A 147 -6.41 10.73 -8.25
CA GLY A 147 -5.69 11.77 -8.96
C GLY A 147 -5.55 11.49 -10.46
N ALA A 148 -5.24 10.24 -10.82
CA ALA A 148 -5.12 9.84 -12.23
C ALA A 148 -6.44 9.98 -13.00
N ILE A 149 -7.56 9.53 -12.41
CA ILE A 149 -8.90 9.69 -13.00
C ILE A 149 -9.25 11.18 -13.12
N GLY A 150 -9.03 11.98 -12.06
CA GLY A 150 -9.30 13.41 -12.07
C GLY A 150 -8.53 14.15 -13.17
N LEU A 151 -7.25 13.86 -13.33
CA LEU A 151 -6.41 14.45 -14.37
C LEU A 151 -6.85 14.04 -15.78
N ALA A 152 -7.11 12.75 -16.00
CA ALA A 152 -7.57 12.26 -17.31
C ALA A 152 -8.89 12.91 -17.71
N MET A 153 -9.85 13.01 -16.78
CA MET A 153 -11.14 13.65 -17.05
C MET A 153 -11.01 15.16 -17.24
N GLY A 154 -10.08 15.82 -16.54
CA GLY A 154 -9.76 17.22 -16.76
C GLY A 154 -9.24 17.49 -18.17
N VAL A 155 -8.32 16.68 -18.66
CA VAL A 155 -7.81 16.77 -20.04
C VAL A 155 -8.95 16.60 -21.06
N ILE A 156 -9.83 15.62 -20.86
CA ILE A 156 -10.99 15.41 -21.74
C ILE A 156 -11.95 16.62 -21.68
N ALA A 157 -12.18 17.19 -20.51
CA ALA A 157 -13.02 18.37 -20.35
C ALA A 157 -12.46 19.58 -21.12
N VAL A 158 -11.16 19.85 -21.00
CA VAL A 158 -10.50 20.94 -21.75
C VAL A 158 -10.58 20.69 -23.24
N ALA A 159 -10.21 19.50 -23.71
CA ALA A 159 -10.22 19.17 -25.15
C ALA A 159 -11.63 19.29 -25.75
N SER A 160 -12.65 18.73 -25.07
CA SER A 160 -14.04 18.82 -25.53
C SER A 160 -14.60 20.23 -25.47
N SER A 161 -14.22 21.02 -24.47
CA SER A 161 -14.63 22.43 -24.39
C SER A 161 -14.02 23.27 -25.51
N VAL A 162 -12.71 23.13 -25.76
CA VAL A 162 -12.04 23.81 -26.89
C VAL A 162 -12.72 23.45 -28.21
N PHE A 163 -13.07 22.20 -28.41
CA PHE A 163 -13.76 21.75 -29.63
C PHE A 163 -15.17 22.35 -29.77
N PHE A 164 -16.06 22.18 -28.77
CA PHE A 164 -17.44 22.63 -28.89
C PHE A 164 -17.61 24.14 -28.81
N VAL A 165 -16.82 24.81 -27.96
CA VAL A 165 -16.82 26.28 -27.87
C VAL A 165 -16.21 26.87 -29.13
N GLY A 166 -15.09 26.32 -29.64
CA GLY A 166 -14.48 26.73 -30.89
C GLY A 166 -15.43 26.63 -32.07
N GLN A 167 -16.15 25.49 -32.20
CA GLN A 167 -17.18 25.33 -33.20
C GLN A 167 -18.26 26.41 -33.12
N LYS A 168 -18.76 26.70 -31.93
CA LYS A 168 -19.82 27.71 -31.74
C LYS A 168 -19.32 29.13 -31.99
N LEU A 169 -18.08 29.44 -31.59
CA LEU A 169 -17.45 30.71 -31.88
C LEU A 169 -17.26 30.91 -33.40
N LEU A 170 -16.95 29.85 -34.17
CA LEU A 170 -16.90 29.91 -35.63
C LEU A 170 -18.26 30.28 -36.24
N GLU A 171 -19.34 29.63 -35.77
CA GLU A 171 -20.70 29.90 -36.24
C GLU A 171 -21.20 31.32 -35.96
N THR A 172 -20.71 31.91 -34.85
CA THR A 172 -21.11 33.26 -34.40
C THR A 172 -20.08 34.35 -34.72
N SER A 173 -18.99 33.96 -35.40
CA SER A 173 -17.91 34.89 -35.76
C SER A 173 -18.35 35.87 -36.87
N THR A 174 -17.84 37.09 -36.78
CA THR A 174 -18.10 38.16 -37.76
C THR A 174 -16.81 38.92 -38.05
N GLU A 175 -16.81 39.67 -39.16
CA GLU A 175 -15.70 40.57 -39.52
C GLU A 175 -15.42 41.61 -38.43
N VAL A 176 -14.13 41.79 -38.10
CA VAL A 176 -13.67 42.81 -37.15
C VAL A 176 -13.05 43.96 -37.92
N ARG A 177 -13.58 45.18 -37.75
CA ARG A 177 -13.04 46.41 -38.40
C ARG A 177 -11.60 46.65 -37.96
N GLY A 178 -10.70 46.85 -38.93
CA GLY A 178 -9.26 46.97 -38.74
C GLY A 178 -8.48 45.68 -38.90
N PHE A 179 -9.18 44.52 -39.02
CA PHE A 179 -8.61 43.20 -39.25
C PHE A 179 -9.37 42.50 -40.42
N GLU A 180 -9.78 43.26 -41.40
CA GLU A 180 -10.59 42.82 -42.56
C GLU A 180 -9.92 41.70 -43.35
N PHE A 181 -8.59 41.58 -43.27
CA PHE A 181 -7.84 40.49 -43.89
C PHE A 181 -8.18 39.09 -43.31
N LEU A 182 -8.81 39.01 -42.12
CA LEU A 182 -9.25 37.78 -41.48
C LEU A 182 -10.66 37.38 -41.89
N GLY A 183 -11.40 38.22 -42.61
CA GLY A 183 -12.76 37.98 -43.07
C GLY A 183 -13.71 37.61 -41.92
N GLU A 184 -14.61 36.68 -42.19
CA GLU A 184 -15.60 36.20 -41.21
C GLU A 184 -14.99 35.54 -39.97
N TYR A 185 -13.70 35.15 -39.99
CA TYR A 185 -13.00 34.54 -38.86
C TYR A 185 -12.40 35.55 -37.88
N GLY A 186 -12.51 36.86 -38.16
CA GLY A 186 -11.87 37.88 -37.35
C GLY A 186 -12.22 37.84 -35.89
N GLY A 187 -13.51 37.68 -35.54
CA GLY A 187 -13.97 37.58 -34.16
C GLY A 187 -13.44 36.35 -33.44
N LEU A 188 -13.41 35.19 -34.11
CA LEU A 188 -12.84 33.94 -33.55
C LEU A 188 -11.35 34.10 -33.30
N VAL A 189 -10.58 34.58 -34.29
CA VAL A 189 -9.13 34.73 -34.16
C VAL A 189 -8.79 35.66 -33.02
N PHE A 190 -9.53 36.79 -32.88
CA PHE A 190 -9.33 37.74 -31.81
C PHE A 190 -9.62 37.12 -30.42
N ALA A 191 -10.71 36.34 -30.31
CA ALA A 191 -11.02 35.62 -29.09
C ALA A 191 -9.95 34.56 -28.75
N LEU A 192 -9.48 33.78 -29.72
CA LEU A 192 -8.44 32.77 -29.52
C LEU A 192 -7.10 33.43 -29.15
N VAL A 193 -6.73 34.54 -29.79
CA VAL A 193 -5.50 35.30 -29.43
C VAL A 193 -5.58 35.83 -28.02
N ALA A 194 -6.74 36.43 -27.62
CA ALA A 194 -6.94 36.90 -26.27
C ALA A 194 -6.77 35.77 -25.24
N VAL A 195 -7.36 34.60 -25.48
CA VAL A 195 -7.21 33.40 -24.62
C VAL A 195 -5.78 32.89 -24.65
N ALA A 196 -5.17 32.77 -25.84
CA ALA A 196 -3.80 32.27 -26.02
C ALA A 196 -2.74 33.19 -25.40
N ALA A 197 -3.00 34.51 -25.30
CA ALA A 197 -2.13 35.45 -24.58
C ALA A 197 -2.37 35.40 -23.06
N TYR A 198 -3.64 35.34 -22.66
CA TYR A 198 -4.03 35.43 -21.23
C TYR A 198 -3.71 34.15 -20.45
N VAL A 199 -4.09 32.97 -20.96
CA VAL A 199 -3.95 31.70 -20.23
C VAL A 199 -2.48 31.33 -19.99
N PRO A 200 -1.55 31.34 -20.98
CA PRO A 200 -0.16 30.93 -20.74
C PRO A 200 0.59 31.81 -19.77
N VAL A 201 0.40 33.14 -19.79
CA VAL A 201 1.06 34.06 -18.84
C VAL A 201 0.68 33.70 -17.41
N ASN A 202 -0.62 33.50 -17.18
CA ASN A 202 -1.11 33.17 -15.86
C ASN A 202 -0.77 31.74 -15.46
N THR A 203 -0.76 30.77 -16.41
CA THR A 203 -0.30 29.41 -16.17
C THR A 203 1.17 29.40 -15.74
N TRP A 204 2.03 30.22 -16.36
CA TRP A 204 3.43 30.33 -15.97
C TRP A 204 3.59 30.85 -14.53
N ILE A 205 2.84 31.89 -14.13
CA ILE A 205 2.82 32.38 -12.75
C ILE A 205 2.34 31.31 -11.80
N ALA A 206 1.24 30.61 -12.14
CA ALA A 206 0.66 29.53 -11.32
C ALA A 206 1.61 28.35 -11.14
N VAL A 207 2.33 27.93 -12.18
CA VAL A 207 3.34 26.86 -12.10
C VAL A 207 4.50 27.24 -11.18
N ARG A 208 4.97 28.51 -11.24
CA ARG A 208 6.03 29.01 -10.34
C ARG A 208 5.60 29.02 -8.88
N LEU A 209 4.40 29.52 -8.59
CA LEU A 209 3.83 29.52 -7.23
C LEU A 209 3.46 28.10 -6.78
N GLY A 210 2.88 27.30 -7.66
CA GLY A 210 2.51 25.92 -7.38
C GLY A 210 3.71 25.04 -7.01
N GLY A 211 4.86 25.21 -7.67
CA GLY A 211 6.09 24.49 -7.32
C GLY A 211 6.63 24.83 -5.93
N LEU A 212 6.36 26.04 -5.43
CA LEU A 212 6.69 26.41 -4.05
C LEU A 212 5.72 25.79 -3.04
N LEU A 213 4.43 25.80 -3.36
CA LEU A 213 3.38 25.14 -2.57
C LEU A 213 3.63 23.62 -2.45
N GLU A 214 4.01 22.98 -3.55
CA GLU A 214 4.36 21.56 -3.59
C GLU A 214 5.47 21.22 -2.59
N ARG A 215 6.59 21.95 -2.65
CA ARG A 215 7.73 21.72 -1.75
C ARG A 215 7.36 21.89 -0.27
N LEU A 216 6.54 22.88 0.04
CA LEU A 216 6.07 23.11 1.41
C LEU A 216 5.06 22.07 1.85
N SER A 217 4.17 21.63 0.97
CA SER A 217 3.22 20.57 1.25
C SER A 217 3.91 19.23 1.54
N ILE A 218 4.95 18.89 0.77
CA ILE A 218 5.77 17.68 1.01
C ILE A 218 6.47 17.77 2.37
N ARG A 219 7.05 18.94 2.71
CA ARG A 219 7.68 19.15 4.02
C ARG A 219 6.67 19.04 5.16
N MET A 220 5.48 19.61 4.98
CA MET A 220 4.38 19.51 5.95
C MET A 220 3.97 18.08 6.19
N GLN A 221 3.74 17.30 5.14
CA GLN A 221 3.38 15.89 5.24
C GLN A 221 4.48 15.06 5.94
N LYS A 222 5.75 15.36 5.68
CA LYS A 222 6.88 14.71 6.35
C LYS A 222 6.91 15.04 7.85
N ALA A 223 6.74 16.32 8.20
CA ALA A 223 6.73 16.75 9.60
C ALA A 223 5.55 16.13 10.39
N GLU A 224 4.34 16.15 9.80
CA GLU A 224 3.16 15.49 10.38
C GLU A 224 3.36 13.98 10.53
N GLY A 225 3.96 13.33 9.53
CA GLY A 225 4.30 11.91 9.57
C GLY A 225 5.25 11.58 10.73
N SER A 226 6.30 12.38 10.91
CA SER A 226 7.27 12.22 12.01
C SER A 226 6.60 12.41 13.38
N TYR A 227 5.78 13.43 13.54
CA TYR A 227 5.04 13.70 14.78
C TYR A 227 4.05 12.59 15.12
N ARG A 228 3.29 12.09 14.14
CA ARG A 228 2.37 10.95 14.31
C ARG A 228 3.12 9.67 14.68
N GLY A 229 4.26 9.42 14.04
CA GLY A 229 5.13 8.28 14.34
C GLY A 229 5.59 8.30 15.79
N GLU A 230 5.99 9.47 16.29
CA GLU A 230 6.43 9.63 17.69
C GLU A 230 5.28 9.45 18.68
N LEU A 231 4.10 10.03 18.41
CA LEU A 231 2.90 9.80 19.23
C LEU A 231 2.52 8.31 19.28
N SER A 232 2.55 7.62 18.15
CA SER A 232 2.30 6.17 18.10
C SER A 232 3.34 5.37 18.88
N THR A 233 4.60 5.79 18.86
CA THR A 233 5.69 5.18 19.61
C THR A 233 5.52 5.39 21.12
N LEU A 234 5.15 6.61 21.54
CA LEU A 234 4.82 6.90 22.92
C LEU A 234 3.71 5.99 23.46
N LEU A 235 2.61 5.85 22.70
CA LEU A 235 1.48 4.99 23.10
C LEU A 235 1.90 3.53 23.26
N ARG A 236 2.72 3.03 22.35
CA ARG A 236 3.26 1.65 22.43
C ARG A 236 4.24 1.44 23.58
N ARG A 237 5.00 2.47 23.96
CA ARG A 237 6.02 2.42 25.01
C ARG A 237 5.61 3.16 26.28
N SER A 238 4.31 3.40 26.47
CA SER A 238 3.78 4.19 27.60
C SER A 238 4.28 3.70 28.95
N PHE A 239 4.33 2.39 29.17
CA PHE A 239 4.86 1.80 30.39
C PHE A 239 6.34 2.16 30.62
N HIS A 240 7.18 2.10 29.59
CA HIS A 240 8.61 2.42 29.71
C HIS A 240 8.84 3.91 29.99
N VAL A 241 8.06 4.79 29.37
CA VAL A 241 8.13 6.24 29.61
C VAL A 241 7.70 6.56 31.04
N ALA A 242 6.59 5.98 31.51
CA ALA A 242 6.10 6.16 32.87
C ALA A 242 7.06 5.59 33.94
N SER A 243 7.60 4.39 33.72
CA SER A 243 8.53 3.76 34.63
C SER A 243 9.88 4.48 34.75
N ALA A 244 10.31 5.15 33.70
CA ALA A 244 11.53 5.95 33.65
C ALA A 244 11.31 7.43 34.06
N HIS A 245 10.07 7.85 34.39
CA HIS A 245 9.68 9.24 34.62
C HIS A 245 10.11 10.18 33.48
N GLY A 246 9.97 9.70 32.23
CA GLY A 246 10.48 10.34 31.01
C GLY A 246 9.54 11.38 30.39
N GLU A 247 8.40 11.71 31.02
CA GLU A 247 7.35 12.57 30.47
C GLU A 247 7.86 13.97 30.07
N ALA A 248 8.76 14.56 30.85
CA ALA A 248 9.31 15.88 30.56
C ALA A 248 10.18 15.88 29.29
N VAL A 249 10.99 14.84 29.11
CA VAL A 249 11.81 14.66 27.89
C VAL A 249 10.92 14.45 26.66
N GLN A 250 9.91 13.58 26.81
CA GLN A 250 8.97 13.28 25.73
C GLN A 250 8.16 14.53 25.33
N LYS A 251 7.73 15.34 26.30
CA LYS A 251 7.05 16.61 26.03
C LYS A 251 7.92 17.56 25.23
N THR A 252 9.19 17.75 25.62
CA THR A 252 10.12 18.62 24.89
C THR A 252 10.36 18.14 23.47
N MET A 253 10.42 16.83 23.25
CA MET A 253 10.57 16.26 21.92
C MET A 253 9.33 16.49 21.06
N HIS A 254 8.12 16.32 21.62
CA HIS A 254 6.87 16.62 20.93
C HIS A 254 6.74 18.11 20.58
N GLU A 255 7.09 19.03 21.49
CA GLU A 255 7.08 20.47 21.26
C GLU A 255 8.04 20.86 20.12
N ARG A 256 9.23 20.24 20.07
CA ARG A 256 10.19 20.46 18.97
C ARG A 256 9.63 20.02 17.61
N LEU A 257 9.05 18.83 17.54
CA LEU A 257 8.45 18.32 16.30
C LEU A 257 7.25 19.16 15.87
N TYR A 258 6.41 19.56 16.82
CA TYR A 258 5.25 20.41 16.52
C TYR A 258 5.66 21.84 16.07
N THR A 259 6.74 22.39 16.60
CA THR A 259 7.28 23.67 16.18
C THR A 259 7.68 23.68 14.70
N GLU A 260 8.18 22.54 14.17
CA GLU A 260 8.50 22.40 12.75
C GLU A 260 7.22 22.41 11.89
N ILE A 261 6.17 21.73 12.36
CA ILE A 261 4.84 21.74 11.74
C ILE A 261 4.30 23.18 11.69
N ASP A 262 4.26 23.88 12.82
CA ASP A 262 3.70 25.23 12.94
C ASP A 262 4.42 26.24 12.02
N ARG A 263 5.76 26.22 12.00
CA ARG A 263 6.54 27.07 11.10
C ARG A 263 6.29 26.77 9.62
N THR A 264 6.18 25.51 9.27
CA THR A 264 5.93 25.09 7.88
C THR A 264 4.52 25.46 7.46
N TRP A 265 3.55 25.24 8.35
CA TRP A 265 2.15 25.59 8.13
C TRP A 265 1.95 27.10 8.00
N GLY A 266 2.59 27.90 8.88
CA GLY A 266 2.55 29.36 8.77
C GLY A 266 3.04 29.87 7.41
N ARG A 267 4.15 29.33 6.90
CA ARG A 267 4.66 29.67 5.56
C ARG A 267 3.70 29.22 4.45
N LEU A 268 3.15 28.02 4.57
CA LEU A 268 2.19 27.47 3.61
C LEU A 268 0.93 28.35 3.55
N ASN A 269 0.42 28.81 4.69
CA ASN A 269 -0.75 29.69 4.77
C ASN A 269 -0.53 31.04 4.07
N TRP A 270 0.63 31.64 4.25
CA TRP A 270 0.99 32.91 3.56
C TRP A 270 1.01 32.74 2.03
N ILE A 271 1.60 31.65 1.54
CA ILE A 271 1.67 31.41 0.11
C ILE A 271 0.30 31.01 -0.44
N ASN A 272 -0.48 30.22 0.30
CA ASN A 272 -1.87 29.90 -0.08
C ASN A 272 -2.74 31.15 -0.15
N ALA A 273 -2.60 32.07 0.80
CA ALA A 273 -3.32 33.35 0.78
C ALA A 273 -2.95 34.19 -0.45
N GLY A 274 -1.65 34.29 -0.75
CA GLY A 274 -1.16 34.97 -1.96
C GLY A 274 -1.64 34.34 -3.25
N TYR A 275 -1.58 33.00 -3.32
CA TYR A 275 -2.06 32.21 -4.46
C TYR A 275 -3.58 32.38 -4.66
N GLY A 276 -4.36 32.25 -3.58
CA GLY A 276 -5.82 32.41 -3.65
C GLY A 276 -6.23 33.86 -4.04
N SER A 277 -5.47 34.88 -3.61
CA SER A 277 -5.71 36.24 -4.04
C SER A 277 -5.41 36.44 -5.53
N PHE A 278 -4.29 35.91 -6.00
CA PHE A 278 -3.95 35.89 -7.42
C PHE A 278 -5.04 35.18 -8.25
N GLU A 279 -5.49 34.02 -7.82
CA GLU A 279 -6.54 33.22 -8.50
C GLU A 279 -7.85 34.00 -8.63
N ARG A 280 -8.28 34.70 -7.56
CA ARG A 280 -9.51 35.50 -7.58
C ARG A 280 -9.39 36.67 -8.54
N ILE A 281 -8.26 37.41 -8.53
CA ILE A 281 -8.00 38.50 -9.44
C ILE A 281 -7.97 38.01 -10.88
N TYR A 282 -7.28 36.90 -11.13
CA TYR A 282 -7.22 36.25 -12.43
C TYR A 282 -8.62 35.90 -12.94
N ASN A 283 -9.41 35.18 -12.14
CA ASN A 283 -10.76 34.78 -12.55
C ASN A 283 -11.66 35.98 -12.81
N PHE A 284 -11.56 37.05 -12.02
CA PHE A 284 -12.32 38.28 -12.24
C PHE A 284 -11.92 38.96 -13.55
N VAL A 285 -10.63 39.17 -13.78
CA VAL A 285 -10.13 39.81 -15.02
C VAL A 285 -10.48 38.98 -16.24
N GLY A 286 -10.29 37.65 -16.17
CA GLY A 286 -10.65 36.73 -17.25
C GLY A 286 -12.13 36.78 -17.61
N ALA A 287 -13.00 36.65 -16.60
CA ALA A 287 -14.44 36.62 -16.79
C ALA A 287 -15.09 37.96 -17.16
N ARG A 288 -14.49 39.11 -16.77
CA ARG A 288 -15.10 40.42 -16.97
C ARG A 288 -14.39 41.29 -18.00
N VAL A 289 -13.07 41.18 -18.11
CA VAL A 289 -12.31 42.02 -19.05
C VAL A 289 -11.98 41.27 -20.32
N VAL A 290 -11.34 40.09 -20.18
CA VAL A 290 -10.87 39.34 -21.34
C VAL A 290 -12.03 38.67 -22.08
N ALA A 291 -13.06 38.17 -21.38
CA ALA A 291 -14.20 37.52 -22.02
C ALA A 291 -15.08 38.49 -22.84
N TYR A 292 -15.28 39.71 -22.34
CA TYR A 292 -16.10 40.72 -23.01
C TYR A 292 -15.33 41.55 -24.06
N GLY A 293 -14.00 41.59 -23.98
CA GLY A 293 -13.15 42.38 -24.87
C GLY A 293 -13.32 42.06 -26.35
N PRO A 294 -13.22 40.82 -26.80
CA PRO A 294 -13.27 40.45 -28.23
C PRO A 294 -14.55 40.86 -28.95
N GLY A 295 -15.70 40.75 -28.27
CA GLY A 295 -17.00 41.12 -28.86
C GLY A 295 -17.35 42.59 -28.82
N LEU A 296 -16.60 43.41 -28.06
CA LEU A 296 -16.96 44.82 -27.81
C LEU A 296 -16.92 45.69 -29.08
N LEU A 297 -15.86 45.60 -29.88
CA LEU A 297 -15.73 46.33 -31.12
C LEU A 297 -16.80 45.95 -32.18
N PRO A 298 -17.05 44.69 -32.49
CA PRO A 298 -18.14 44.29 -33.35
C PRO A 298 -19.51 44.78 -32.83
N PHE A 299 -19.75 44.78 -31.54
CA PHE A 299 -21.00 45.24 -30.95
C PHE A 299 -21.19 46.75 -31.12
N ILE A 300 -20.18 47.58 -30.80
CA ILE A 300 -20.24 49.05 -30.98
C ILE A 300 -20.49 49.45 -32.45
N HIS A 301 -19.99 48.64 -33.39
CA HIS A 301 -20.17 48.88 -34.81
C HIS A 301 -21.43 48.20 -35.40
N ASN A 302 -22.36 47.75 -34.54
CA ASN A 302 -23.61 47.08 -34.93
C ASN A 302 -23.43 45.86 -35.89
N ARG A 303 -22.28 45.15 -35.80
CA ARG A 303 -22.02 43.94 -36.56
C ARG A 303 -22.61 42.68 -35.88
N ILE A 304 -22.74 42.74 -34.56
CA ILE A 304 -23.42 41.73 -33.76
C ILE A 304 -24.47 42.39 -32.87
N ASP A 305 -25.55 41.67 -32.61
CA ASP A 305 -26.58 42.08 -31.65
C ASP A 305 -26.15 41.82 -30.20
N LEU A 306 -26.95 42.28 -29.24
CA LEU A 306 -26.68 42.09 -27.80
C LEU A 306 -26.64 40.58 -27.43
N LYS A 307 -27.51 39.78 -28.04
CA LYS A 307 -27.49 38.32 -27.87
C LYS A 307 -26.14 37.71 -28.27
N GLY A 308 -25.67 38.04 -29.49
CA GLY A 308 -24.37 37.59 -30.00
C GLY A 308 -23.20 38.01 -29.13
N TYR A 309 -23.24 39.28 -28.64
CA TYR A 309 -22.22 39.81 -27.73
C TYR A 309 -22.15 39.04 -26.41
N ILE A 310 -23.28 38.84 -25.73
CA ILE A 310 -23.35 38.10 -24.46
C ILE A 310 -23.01 36.61 -24.65
N THR A 311 -23.55 35.99 -25.71
CA THR A 311 -23.22 34.59 -26.02
C THR A 311 -21.71 34.43 -26.27
N GLY A 312 -21.11 35.33 -27.05
CA GLY A 312 -19.67 35.29 -27.31
C GLY A 312 -18.83 35.46 -26.04
N ALA A 313 -19.22 36.41 -25.17
CA ALA A 313 -18.55 36.65 -23.90
C ALA A 313 -18.62 35.41 -22.98
N GLU A 314 -19.78 34.75 -22.87
CA GLU A 314 -19.94 33.54 -22.08
C GLU A 314 -19.16 32.33 -22.66
N LEU A 315 -19.07 32.22 -23.98
CA LEU A 315 -18.25 31.21 -24.65
C LEU A 315 -16.76 31.45 -24.37
N VAL A 316 -16.26 32.69 -24.49
CA VAL A 316 -14.86 33.01 -24.19
C VAL A 316 -14.56 32.80 -22.70
N ASN A 317 -15.48 33.20 -21.80
CA ASN A 317 -15.36 32.93 -20.36
C ASN A 317 -15.29 31.41 -20.05
N SER A 318 -16.14 30.62 -20.69
CA SER A 318 -16.09 29.15 -20.57
C SER A 318 -14.75 28.59 -21.05
N LEU A 319 -14.21 29.10 -22.16
CA LEU A 319 -12.92 28.68 -22.69
C LEU A 319 -11.76 29.05 -21.75
N ILE A 320 -11.73 30.29 -21.23
CA ILE A 320 -10.75 30.73 -20.24
C ILE A 320 -10.80 29.82 -19.01
N SER A 321 -12.00 29.58 -18.46
CA SER A 321 -12.20 28.75 -17.29
C SER A 321 -11.67 27.32 -17.48
N GLN A 322 -11.98 26.69 -18.61
CA GLN A 322 -11.52 25.34 -18.92
C GLN A 322 -10.01 25.28 -19.19
N CYS A 323 -9.46 26.23 -19.94
CA CYS A 323 -8.03 26.28 -20.21
C CYS A 323 -7.22 26.65 -18.95
N SER A 324 -7.82 27.39 -18.02
CA SER A 324 -7.20 27.70 -16.71
C SER A 324 -7.20 26.53 -15.73
N TRP A 325 -7.81 25.37 -16.09
CA TRP A 325 -7.76 24.15 -15.31
C TRP A 325 -6.33 23.76 -14.90
N PHE A 326 -5.32 24.01 -15.74
CA PHE A 326 -3.92 23.75 -15.43
C PHE A 326 -3.44 24.48 -14.16
N ILE A 327 -3.99 25.64 -13.85
CA ILE A 327 -3.65 26.41 -12.63
C ILE A 327 -4.08 25.61 -11.40
N HIS A 328 -5.29 25.07 -11.41
CA HIS A 328 -5.85 24.34 -10.27
C HIS A 328 -5.29 22.93 -10.13
N VAL A 329 -4.81 22.36 -11.23
CA VAL A 329 -4.38 20.96 -11.26
C VAL A 329 -2.92 20.74 -10.86
N MET A 330 -2.09 21.78 -10.85
CA MET A 330 -0.66 21.64 -10.49
C MET A 330 -0.42 20.99 -9.12
N PRO A 331 -1.11 21.38 -8.04
CA PRO A 331 -0.99 20.69 -6.75
C PRO A 331 -1.43 19.22 -6.82
N ALA A 332 -2.47 18.94 -7.62
CA ALA A 332 -2.95 17.57 -7.81
C ALA A 332 -1.96 16.69 -8.60
N ILE A 333 -1.28 17.26 -9.60
CA ILE A 333 -0.19 16.57 -10.33
C ILE A 333 0.96 16.24 -9.39
N ALA A 334 1.37 17.18 -8.54
CA ALA A 334 2.41 16.96 -7.55
C ALA A 334 2.06 15.85 -6.56
N THR A 335 0.85 15.89 -6.02
CA THR A 335 0.32 14.87 -5.12
C THR A 335 0.21 13.51 -5.82
N LEU A 336 -0.27 13.46 -7.06
CA LEU A 336 -0.33 12.24 -7.86
C LEU A 336 1.07 11.65 -8.05
N ARG A 337 2.05 12.49 -8.40
CA ARG A 337 3.44 12.05 -8.61
C ARG A 337 4.03 11.48 -7.33
N ALA A 338 3.87 12.18 -6.19
CA ALA A 338 4.35 11.71 -4.89
C ALA A 338 3.73 10.36 -4.50
N ASN A 339 2.39 10.23 -4.61
CA ASN A 339 1.70 8.98 -4.32
C ASN A 339 2.10 7.85 -5.27
N SER A 340 2.30 8.17 -6.56
CA SER A 340 2.71 7.18 -7.56
C SER A 340 4.12 6.64 -7.28
N HIS A 341 5.07 7.50 -6.90
CA HIS A 341 6.41 7.05 -6.48
C HIS A 341 6.34 6.10 -5.29
N ARG A 342 5.57 6.45 -4.25
CA ARG A 342 5.42 5.59 -3.06
C ARG A 342 4.83 4.22 -3.38
N VAL A 343 3.87 4.14 -4.31
CA VAL A 343 3.29 2.87 -4.76
C VAL A 343 4.26 2.08 -5.63
N ILE A 344 5.03 2.76 -6.49
CA ILE A 344 6.06 2.13 -7.32
C ILE A 344 7.18 1.55 -6.46
N ASP A 345 7.68 2.31 -5.46
CA ASP A 345 8.71 1.85 -4.53
C ASP A 345 8.25 0.59 -3.77
N LEU A 346 6.98 0.57 -3.33
CA LEU A 346 6.39 -0.62 -2.71
C LEU A 346 6.33 -1.81 -3.68
N ALA A 347 5.90 -1.57 -4.92
CA ALA A 347 5.83 -2.61 -5.94
C ALA A 347 7.23 -3.18 -6.26
N GLN A 348 8.24 -2.31 -6.33
CA GLN A 348 9.64 -2.72 -6.56
C GLN A 348 10.19 -3.51 -5.37
N ALA A 349 9.90 -3.08 -4.13
CA ALA A 349 10.30 -3.81 -2.94
C ALA A 349 9.68 -5.21 -2.87
N ILE A 350 8.40 -5.35 -3.21
CA ILE A 350 7.74 -6.65 -3.30
C ILE A 350 8.37 -7.52 -4.40
N GLU A 351 8.62 -6.94 -5.57
CA GLU A 351 9.22 -7.65 -6.71
C GLU A 351 10.65 -8.11 -6.40
N SER A 352 11.45 -7.27 -5.72
CA SER A 352 12.82 -7.62 -5.31
C SER A 352 12.87 -8.77 -4.31
N VAL A 353 11.87 -8.91 -3.45
CA VAL A 353 11.75 -10.04 -2.52
C VAL A 353 11.27 -11.31 -3.24
N GLN A 354 10.38 -11.17 -4.22
CA GLN A 354 9.84 -12.31 -4.99
C GLN A 354 10.83 -12.85 -6.02
N GLU A 355 11.90 -12.11 -6.35
CA GLU A 355 13.00 -12.57 -7.20
C GLU A 355 14.28 -12.79 -6.37
N PRO A 356 14.41 -13.90 -5.61
CA PRO A 356 15.57 -14.17 -4.75
C PRO A 356 16.91 -14.09 -5.49
N VAL A 357 16.92 -14.46 -6.76
CA VAL A 357 18.12 -14.43 -7.62
C VAL A 357 18.68 -13.02 -7.79
N ASN A 358 17.83 -11.99 -7.83
CA ASN A 358 18.29 -10.60 -7.96
C ASN A 358 18.75 -10.03 -6.62
N PHE A 359 18.10 -10.40 -5.54
CA PHE A 359 18.46 -9.94 -4.20
C PHE A 359 19.89 -10.35 -3.82
N TYR A 360 20.28 -11.60 -4.10
CA TYR A 360 21.62 -12.11 -3.81
C TYR A 360 22.68 -11.81 -4.90
N ARG A 361 22.27 -11.60 -6.15
CA ARG A 361 23.20 -11.16 -7.22
C ARG A 361 23.79 -9.77 -6.98
N LEU A 362 23.03 -8.88 -6.35
CA LEU A 362 23.51 -7.53 -6.04
C LEU A 362 24.52 -7.51 -4.89
N THR A 363 24.49 -8.52 -4.01
CA THR A 363 25.38 -8.63 -2.86
C THR A 363 26.64 -9.45 -3.13
N GLY A 364 26.66 -10.26 -4.20
CA GLY A 364 27.77 -11.15 -4.50
C GLY A 364 27.93 -12.33 -3.53
N ASP A 365 26.98 -12.51 -2.61
CA ASP A 365 26.98 -13.55 -1.58
C ASP A 365 26.33 -14.86 -2.05
N CYS A 366 26.58 -15.95 -1.30
CA CYS A 366 26.02 -17.26 -1.61
C CYS A 366 24.50 -17.28 -1.37
N GLU A 367 23.77 -17.89 -2.28
CA GLU A 367 22.31 -18.06 -2.20
C GLU A 367 21.91 -19.18 -1.21
N PHE A 368 20.84 -18.97 -0.43
CA PHE A 368 20.22 -20.07 0.32
C PHE A 368 19.46 -21.02 -0.61
N ARG A 369 19.76 -22.31 -0.53
CA ARG A 369 19.08 -23.36 -1.27
C ARG A 369 18.32 -24.26 -0.33
N TYR A 370 17.00 -24.22 -0.40
CA TYR A 370 16.11 -25.11 0.34
C TYR A 370 15.76 -26.31 -0.55
N MET A 371 16.11 -27.51 -0.10
CA MET A 371 15.91 -28.76 -0.85
C MET A 371 15.04 -29.73 -0.05
N THR A 372 14.38 -30.64 -0.74
CA THR A 372 13.77 -31.81 -0.10
C THR A 372 14.69 -33.02 -0.19
N GLN A 373 14.68 -33.83 0.84
CA GLN A 373 15.43 -35.11 0.90
C GLN A 373 14.51 -36.22 1.36
N ASN A 374 15.01 -37.46 1.26
CA ASN A 374 14.28 -38.66 1.70
C ASN A 374 13.73 -38.47 3.11
N PRO A 375 12.44 -38.79 3.38
CA PRO A 375 11.79 -38.57 4.67
C PRO A 375 12.37 -39.40 5.84
N VAL A 376 13.22 -40.40 5.56
CA VAL A 376 13.95 -41.15 6.58
C VAL A 376 15.01 -40.29 7.27
N PHE A 377 15.60 -39.33 6.56
CA PHE A 377 16.56 -38.41 7.13
C PHE A 377 15.84 -37.23 7.77
N GLY A 378 16.43 -36.66 8.82
CA GLY A 378 15.97 -35.41 9.40
C GLY A 378 16.47 -34.19 8.59
N LEU A 379 16.65 -33.06 9.26
CA LEU A 379 17.19 -31.86 8.65
C LEU A 379 18.69 -31.99 8.40
N ALA A 380 19.16 -31.57 7.23
CA ALA A 380 20.60 -31.49 6.90
C ALA A 380 20.97 -30.08 6.40
N ILE A 381 22.15 -29.63 6.79
CA ILE A 381 22.69 -28.32 6.46
C ILE A 381 24.09 -28.50 5.88
N HIS A 382 24.36 -27.83 4.76
CA HIS A 382 25.67 -27.89 4.08
C HIS A 382 26.15 -26.49 3.71
N SER A 383 27.40 -26.19 4.06
CA SER A 383 28.10 -24.93 3.70
C SER A 383 27.30 -23.68 4.04
N LEU A 384 26.62 -23.69 5.20
CA LEU A 384 25.83 -22.55 5.66
C LEU A 384 26.77 -21.44 6.13
N ARG A 385 26.53 -20.23 5.64
CA ARG A 385 27.21 -19.00 6.06
C ARG A 385 26.17 -17.94 6.31
N LEU A 386 26.15 -17.37 7.51
CA LEU A 386 25.25 -16.29 7.88
C LEU A 386 26.05 -15.01 8.03
N SER A 387 25.62 -13.95 7.35
CA SER A 387 26.22 -12.63 7.35
C SER A 387 25.26 -11.59 7.97
N HIS A 388 25.79 -10.46 8.39
CA HIS A 388 24.98 -9.28 8.74
C HIS A 388 24.57 -8.55 7.46
N HIS A 389 23.58 -7.65 7.61
CA HIS A 389 23.20 -6.76 6.53
C HIS A 389 24.40 -5.89 6.10
N GLY A 390 24.67 -5.84 4.79
CA GLY A 390 25.73 -5.03 4.20
C GLY A 390 26.59 -5.81 3.20
N HIS A 391 27.08 -5.11 2.16
CA HIS A 391 27.92 -5.71 1.14
C HIS A 391 29.29 -6.12 1.70
N GLY A 392 29.68 -7.38 1.48
CA GLY A 392 31.02 -7.88 1.82
C GLY A 392 31.26 -8.11 3.31
N SER A 393 30.22 -8.21 4.15
CA SER A 393 30.38 -8.56 5.55
C SER A 393 30.89 -10.01 5.66
N GLU A 394 31.97 -10.20 6.43
CA GLU A 394 32.42 -11.55 6.79
C GLU A 394 31.27 -12.31 7.49
N PRO A 395 31.11 -13.62 7.21
CA PRO A 395 30.08 -14.39 7.87
C PRO A 395 30.36 -14.48 9.37
N PHE A 396 29.35 -14.11 10.17
CA PHE A 396 29.46 -14.24 11.64
C PHE A 396 29.18 -15.65 12.14
N LEU A 397 28.60 -16.53 11.30
CA LEU A 397 28.37 -17.93 11.60
C LEU A 397 28.65 -18.77 10.34
N VAL A 398 29.49 -19.77 10.51
CA VAL A 398 29.84 -20.76 9.48
C VAL A 398 29.51 -22.15 9.99
N CYS A 399 28.91 -22.95 9.11
CA CYS A 399 28.54 -24.32 9.41
C CYS A 399 28.74 -25.17 8.15
N ASP A 400 29.83 -25.93 8.09
CA ASP A 400 30.15 -26.72 6.89
C ASP A 400 29.20 -27.90 6.68
N ARG A 401 28.89 -28.63 7.75
CA ARG A 401 27.97 -29.76 7.71
C ARG A 401 27.33 -30.00 9.07
N LEU A 402 25.99 -29.97 9.10
CA LEU A 402 25.20 -30.38 10.25
C LEU A 402 24.06 -31.28 9.81
N GLY A 403 23.81 -32.34 10.58
CA GLY A 403 22.68 -33.25 10.36
C GLY A 403 21.89 -33.47 11.65
N PHE A 404 20.56 -33.46 11.51
CA PHE A 404 19.62 -33.78 12.59
C PHE A 404 18.83 -35.02 12.16
N ARG A 405 18.78 -36.04 13.01
CA ARG A 405 18.00 -37.26 12.74
C ARG A 405 16.51 -37.01 12.96
N ARG A 406 15.69 -37.76 12.27
CA ARG A 406 14.25 -37.72 12.53
C ARG A 406 13.97 -38.14 13.98
N GLY A 407 13.17 -37.37 14.69
CA GLY A 407 12.87 -37.60 16.10
C GLY A 407 13.96 -37.17 17.08
N GLU A 408 15.07 -36.60 16.59
CA GLU A 408 16.15 -36.08 17.43
C GLU A 408 15.78 -34.71 18.02
N TRP A 409 16.02 -34.55 19.30
CA TRP A 409 15.92 -33.26 19.99
C TRP A 409 17.33 -32.72 20.24
N THR A 410 17.59 -31.53 19.70
CA THR A 410 18.90 -30.84 19.80
C THR A 410 18.75 -29.55 20.55
N PHE A 411 19.58 -29.37 21.57
CA PHE A 411 19.69 -28.14 22.35
C PHE A 411 20.79 -27.24 21.77
N LEU A 412 20.43 -25.97 21.51
CA LEU A 412 21.35 -24.97 20.94
C LEU A 412 21.96 -24.14 22.06
N LYS A 413 23.30 -24.22 22.21
CA LYS A 413 24.07 -23.51 23.24
C LYS A 413 25.05 -22.52 22.60
N GLY A 414 25.31 -21.41 23.29
CA GLY A 414 26.29 -20.39 22.89
C GLY A 414 26.07 -19.09 23.63
N GLU A 415 27.03 -18.20 23.58
CA GLU A 415 26.95 -16.88 24.21
C GLU A 415 25.79 -16.04 23.64
N SER A 416 25.38 -15.00 24.39
CA SER A 416 24.39 -14.06 23.88
C SER A 416 24.98 -13.31 22.66
N GLY A 417 24.20 -13.22 21.56
CA GLY A 417 24.66 -12.58 20.34
C GLY A 417 25.46 -13.44 19.36
N CYS A 418 25.80 -14.70 19.69
CA CYS A 418 26.57 -15.59 18.79
C CYS A 418 25.79 -16.08 17.54
N GLY A 419 24.53 -15.69 17.37
CA GLY A 419 23.75 -16.02 16.18
C GLY A 419 22.77 -17.20 16.29
N LYS A 420 22.40 -17.67 17.50
CA LYS A 420 21.43 -18.77 17.72
C LYS A 420 20.09 -18.52 17.05
N THR A 421 19.47 -17.41 17.37
CA THR A 421 18.18 -16.99 16.78
C THR A 421 18.30 -16.77 15.27
N SER A 422 19.43 -16.21 14.79
CA SER A 422 19.70 -16.02 13.36
C SER A 422 19.78 -17.36 12.62
N LEU A 423 20.41 -18.38 13.24
CA LEU A 423 20.45 -19.72 12.67
C LEU A 423 19.03 -20.32 12.53
N ILE A 424 18.22 -20.28 13.60
CA ILE A 424 16.86 -20.78 13.53
C ILE A 424 16.02 -19.99 12.50
N LYS A 425 16.17 -18.67 12.43
CA LYS A 425 15.51 -17.84 11.41
C LYS A 425 15.94 -18.23 10.00
N ALA A 426 17.23 -18.49 9.77
CA ALA A 426 17.72 -18.95 8.46
C ALA A 426 17.12 -20.31 8.08
N LEU A 427 17.02 -21.25 9.03
CA LEU A 427 16.38 -22.53 8.81
C LEU A 427 14.89 -22.42 8.45
N ASN A 428 14.25 -21.34 8.82
CA ASN A 428 12.83 -21.06 8.52
C ASN A 428 12.61 -20.04 7.38
N GLY A 429 13.68 -19.68 6.63
CA GLY A 429 13.56 -18.71 5.55
C GLY A 429 13.36 -17.26 5.99
N LEU A 430 13.57 -16.96 7.28
CA LEU A 430 13.36 -15.64 7.90
C LEU A 430 14.65 -14.83 8.05
N TRP A 431 15.81 -15.36 7.66
CA TRP A 431 17.10 -14.67 7.64
C TRP A 431 17.63 -14.63 6.22
N PRO A 432 17.63 -13.47 5.56
CA PRO A 432 17.93 -13.41 4.14
C PRO A 432 19.42 -13.24 3.81
N TYR A 433 20.29 -13.02 4.81
CA TYR A 433 21.69 -12.66 4.60
C TYR A 433 22.61 -13.85 4.76
N GLY A 434 23.25 -14.27 3.65
CA GLY A 434 24.17 -15.38 3.61
C GLY A 434 23.81 -16.41 2.56
N GLY A 435 24.22 -17.67 2.76
CA GLY A 435 23.95 -18.74 1.81
C GLY A 435 24.25 -20.12 2.38
N GLY A 436 23.99 -21.14 1.58
CA GLY A 436 24.17 -22.53 1.92
C GLY A 436 22.99 -23.41 1.51
N THR A 437 23.11 -24.70 1.72
CA THR A 437 22.06 -25.68 1.38
C THR A 437 21.41 -26.22 2.65
N ILE A 438 20.09 -26.12 2.72
CA ILE A 438 19.26 -26.63 3.81
C ILE A 438 18.31 -27.65 3.23
N ALA A 439 18.45 -28.93 3.62
CA ALA A 439 17.65 -30.03 3.12
C ALA A 439 16.64 -30.49 4.16
N PHE A 440 15.35 -30.39 3.83
CA PHE A 440 14.22 -30.79 4.67
C PHE A 440 13.72 -32.18 4.30
N PRO A 441 13.16 -32.93 5.26
CA PRO A 441 12.50 -34.20 4.94
C PRO A 441 11.27 -33.96 4.05
N GLU A 442 11.09 -34.75 3.03
CA GLU A 442 9.92 -34.68 2.15
C GLU A 442 8.62 -34.96 2.92
N GLY A 443 7.58 -34.15 2.67
CA GLY A 443 6.26 -34.28 3.28
C GLY A 443 6.18 -33.93 4.77
N VAL A 444 7.26 -33.39 5.37
CA VAL A 444 7.29 -32.98 6.77
C VAL A 444 6.96 -31.49 6.89
N THR A 445 5.99 -31.18 7.75
CA THR A 445 5.67 -29.78 8.10
C THR A 445 6.60 -29.28 9.20
N SER A 446 7.08 -28.05 9.06
CA SER A 446 7.85 -27.35 10.10
C SER A 446 6.98 -26.37 10.88
N PHE A 447 7.32 -26.15 12.15
CA PHE A 447 6.70 -25.14 12.99
C PHE A 447 7.77 -24.35 13.74
N TYR A 448 7.66 -23.03 13.72
CA TYR A 448 8.56 -22.10 14.42
C TYR A 448 7.82 -21.41 15.58
N ALA A 449 8.28 -21.65 16.78
CA ALA A 449 7.81 -21.00 18.00
C ALA A 449 8.78 -19.87 18.37
N ALA A 450 8.35 -18.63 18.17
CA ALA A 450 9.16 -17.43 18.43
C ALA A 450 9.25 -17.12 19.93
N GLN A 451 10.28 -16.38 20.31
CA GLN A 451 10.54 -15.90 21.67
C GLN A 451 9.37 -15.04 22.20
N GLU A 452 8.89 -14.09 21.40
CA GLU A 452 7.75 -13.24 21.73
C GLU A 452 6.52 -13.68 20.94
N VAL A 453 5.48 -14.08 21.66
CA VAL A 453 4.20 -14.50 21.08
C VAL A 453 3.24 -13.33 21.04
N LYS A 454 2.98 -12.78 19.84
CA LYS A 454 1.93 -11.79 19.59
C LYS A 454 0.72 -12.46 18.97
N LEU A 455 -0.45 -12.17 19.52
CA LEU A 455 -1.70 -12.76 19.06
C LEU A 455 -2.45 -11.79 18.15
N LEU A 456 -3.04 -12.31 17.09
CA LEU A 456 -3.92 -11.56 16.20
C LEU A 456 -5.26 -11.26 16.88
N PRO A 457 -5.96 -10.17 16.50
CA PRO A 457 -7.30 -9.86 17.01
C PRO A 457 -8.37 -10.69 16.28
N VAL A 458 -8.38 -11.99 16.55
CA VAL A 458 -9.29 -12.98 15.97
C VAL A 458 -9.81 -13.90 17.09
N THR A 459 -10.74 -14.81 16.78
CA THR A 459 -11.31 -15.73 17.76
C THR A 459 -10.25 -16.66 18.35
N LEU A 460 -10.51 -17.17 19.56
CA LEU A 460 -9.58 -18.13 20.21
C LEU A 460 -9.40 -19.39 19.36
N LYS A 461 -10.47 -19.87 18.72
CA LYS A 461 -10.39 -21.00 17.80
C LYS A 461 -9.44 -20.71 16.63
N GLU A 462 -9.60 -19.56 15.97
CA GLU A 462 -8.70 -19.16 14.88
C GLU A 462 -7.25 -19.07 15.35
N LEU A 463 -7.01 -18.50 16.55
CA LEU A 463 -5.67 -18.43 17.13
C LEU A 463 -5.03 -19.79 17.30
N VAL A 464 -5.78 -20.79 17.75
CA VAL A 464 -5.26 -22.17 17.95
C VAL A 464 -5.06 -22.87 16.62
N CYS A 465 -5.94 -22.63 15.63
CA CYS A 465 -5.88 -23.30 14.32
C CYS A 465 -4.77 -22.77 13.39
N LEU A 466 -4.17 -21.60 13.68
CA LEU A 466 -3.07 -21.07 12.86
C LEU A 466 -1.91 -22.10 12.72
N PRO A 467 -1.33 -22.28 11.51
CA PRO A 467 -1.52 -21.50 10.26
C PRO A 467 -2.70 -21.93 9.38
N GLN A 468 -3.46 -22.94 9.77
CA GLN A 468 -4.64 -23.39 9.03
C GLN A 468 -5.88 -22.59 9.43
N GLY A 469 -6.93 -22.63 8.58
CA GLY A 469 -8.20 -21.99 8.90
C GLY A 469 -9.01 -22.81 9.93
N PRO A 470 -9.93 -22.17 10.68
CA PRO A 470 -10.74 -22.81 11.70
C PRO A 470 -11.70 -23.88 11.16
N GLU A 471 -11.97 -23.86 9.85
CA GLU A 471 -12.79 -24.85 9.13
C GLU A 471 -12.13 -26.21 9.03
N ASN A 472 -10.81 -26.29 9.15
CA ASN A 472 -10.06 -27.54 9.05
C ASN A 472 -10.08 -28.37 10.34
N HIS A 473 -10.55 -27.78 11.45
CA HIS A 473 -10.55 -28.41 12.77
C HIS A 473 -11.92 -28.25 13.45
N ASN A 474 -12.44 -29.34 14.00
CA ASN A 474 -13.66 -29.27 14.80
C ASN A 474 -13.37 -28.75 16.22
N ASP A 475 -14.39 -28.21 16.88
CA ASP A 475 -14.26 -27.60 18.21
C ASP A 475 -13.77 -28.61 19.27
N ALA A 476 -14.14 -29.88 19.14
CA ALA A 476 -13.71 -30.92 20.06
C ALA A 476 -12.19 -31.21 19.99
N THR A 477 -11.59 -31.16 18.78
CA THR A 477 -10.13 -31.34 18.63
C THR A 477 -9.38 -30.12 19.13
N VAL A 478 -9.91 -28.92 18.90
CA VAL A 478 -9.31 -27.67 19.40
C VAL A 478 -9.40 -27.60 20.93
N ALA A 479 -10.55 -27.96 21.50
CA ALA A 479 -10.75 -28.06 22.96
C ALA A 479 -9.80 -29.08 23.60
N ALA A 480 -9.63 -30.25 22.98
CA ALA A 480 -8.69 -31.27 23.46
C ALA A 480 -7.22 -30.76 23.44
N ALA A 481 -6.84 -30.01 22.39
CA ALA A 481 -5.50 -29.42 22.31
C ALA A 481 -5.28 -28.35 23.40
N LEU A 482 -6.26 -27.47 23.63
CA LEU A 482 -6.22 -26.48 24.71
C LEU A 482 -6.14 -27.14 26.09
N HIS A 483 -6.94 -28.17 26.33
CA HIS A 483 -6.91 -28.91 27.60
C HIS A 483 -5.54 -29.54 27.86
N LYS A 484 -4.94 -30.20 26.87
CA LYS A 484 -3.60 -30.80 26.94
C LYS A 484 -2.50 -29.75 27.13
N ALA A 485 -2.69 -28.54 26.65
CA ALA A 485 -1.77 -27.42 26.84
C ALA A 485 -1.95 -26.69 28.19
N GLY A 486 -2.92 -27.13 29.02
CA GLY A 486 -3.23 -26.47 30.29
C GLY A 486 -3.94 -25.13 30.17
N LEU A 487 -4.79 -24.99 29.16
CA LEU A 487 -5.66 -23.83 28.89
C LEU A 487 -7.15 -24.22 28.84
N GLY A 488 -7.54 -25.25 29.62
CA GLY A 488 -8.91 -25.76 29.67
C GLY A 488 -9.96 -24.74 30.09
N GLU A 489 -9.58 -23.74 30.88
CA GLU A 489 -10.43 -22.65 31.35
C GLU A 489 -10.98 -21.75 30.21
N PHE A 490 -10.39 -21.81 29.02
CA PHE A 490 -10.79 -20.98 27.87
C PHE A 490 -11.63 -21.73 26.83
N ILE A 491 -11.93 -23.01 27.03
CA ILE A 491 -12.64 -23.84 26.04
C ILE A 491 -14.05 -23.30 25.71
N GLU A 492 -14.75 -22.74 26.70
CA GLU A 492 -16.08 -22.18 26.49
C GLU A 492 -16.08 -20.89 25.63
N HIS A 493 -14.90 -20.32 25.40
CA HIS A 493 -14.70 -19.05 24.69
C HIS A 493 -14.08 -19.19 23.29
N LEU A 494 -14.18 -20.37 22.68
CA LEU A 494 -13.56 -20.64 21.37
C LEU A 494 -14.02 -19.69 20.25
N ALA A 495 -15.28 -19.26 20.29
CA ALA A 495 -15.86 -18.36 19.30
C ALA A 495 -15.64 -16.86 19.60
N ASP A 496 -15.08 -16.53 20.77
CA ASP A 496 -14.95 -15.16 21.21
C ASP A 496 -13.69 -14.52 20.63
N GLU A 497 -13.81 -13.31 20.03
CA GLU A 497 -12.67 -12.47 19.62
C GLU A 497 -12.07 -11.71 20.81
N THR A 498 -12.91 -11.37 21.78
CA THR A 498 -12.55 -10.60 22.96
C THR A 498 -13.21 -11.19 24.20
N ARG A 499 -12.57 -11.07 25.35
CA ARG A 499 -13.15 -11.42 26.65
C ARG A 499 -13.04 -10.23 27.60
N ALA A 500 -14.15 -9.85 28.22
CA ALA A 500 -14.23 -8.66 29.10
C ALA A 500 -13.72 -7.36 28.41
N GLY A 501 -13.97 -7.19 27.12
CA GLY A 501 -13.55 -6.03 26.33
C GLY A 501 -12.05 -5.96 25.98
N LYS A 502 -11.30 -7.03 26.26
CA LYS A 502 -9.87 -7.14 25.93
C LYS A 502 -9.65 -8.21 24.87
N SER A 503 -8.74 -7.94 23.92
CA SER A 503 -8.27 -8.95 22.98
C SER A 503 -7.50 -10.07 23.70
N TRP A 504 -7.38 -11.23 23.07
CA TRP A 504 -6.61 -12.36 23.63
C TRP A 504 -5.16 -12.01 23.88
N ASP A 505 -4.58 -11.11 23.07
CA ASP A 505 -3.20 -10.65 23.28
C ASP A 505 -3.03 -9.83 24.57
N GLN A 506 -4.06 -9.08 24.96
CA GLN A 506 -4.07 -8.31 26.20
C GLN A 506 -4.49 -9.12 27.43
N LEU A 507 -5.28 -10.16 27.22
CA LEU A 507 -5.85 -10.98 28.29
C LEU A 507 -4.87 -12.05 28.79
N LEU A 508 -4.22 -12.76 27.85
CA LEU A 508 -3.36 -13.88 28.18
C LEU A 508 -2.01 -13.39 28.71
N SER A 509 -1.58 -13.98 29.84
CA SER A 509 -0.22 -13.78 30.36
C SER A 509 0.83 -14.36 29.40
N GLY A 510 2.10 -13.96 29.54
CA GLY A 510 3.20 -14.50 28.74
C GLY A 510 3.27 -16.02 28.76
N GLY A 511 3.11 -16.64 29.93
CA GLY A 511 3.07 -18.10 30.08
C GLY A 511 1.85 -18.74 29.42
N GLN A 512 0.66 -18.13 29.50
CA GLN A 512 -0.54 -18.63 28.81
C GLN A 512 -0.40 -18.52 27.28
N LYS A 513 0.24 -17.46 26.75
CA LYS A 513 0.58 -17.35 25.33
C LYS A 513 1.52 -18.47 24.87
N GLN A 514 2.52 -18.84 25.69
CA GLN A 514 3.41 -19.97 25.41
C GLN A 514 2.66 -21.30 25.45
N LYS A 515 1.73 -21.50 26.39
CA LYS A 515 0.83 -22.66 26.40
C LYS A 515 -0.07 -22.71 25.16
N LEU A 516 -0.51 -21.57 24.62
CA LEU A 516 -1.25 -21.53 23.36
C LEU A 516 -0.41 -22.04 22.17
N VAL A 517 0.89 -21.76 22.16
CA VAL A 517 1.83 -22.32 21.17
C VAL A 517 1.89 -23.86 21.31
N VAL A 518 1.88 -24.40 22.54
CA VAL A 518 1.80 -25.86 22.75
C VAL A 518 0.51 -26.43 22.16
N ALA A 519 -0.64 -25.76 22.37
CA ALA A 519 -1.90 -26.20 21.80
C ALA A 519 -1.84 -26.27 20.26
N ARG A 520 -1.21 -25.27 19.62
CA ARG A 520 -0.96 -25.28 18.16
C ARG A 520 -0.08 -26.47 17.73
N ILE A 521 1.02 -26.70 18.44
CA ILE A 521 1.93 -27.83 18.16
C ILE A 521 1.19 -29.17 18.28
N ILE A 522 0.39 -29.34 19.32
CA ILE A 522 -0.41 -30.55 19.54
C ILE A 522 -1.45 -30.76 18.46
N LEU A 523 -2.08 -29.66 17.99
CA LEU A 523 -3.10 -29.71 16.96
C LEU A 523 -2.52 -30.07 15.59
N HIS A 524 -1.40 -29.43 15.20
CA HIS A 524 -0.81 -29.57 13.87
C HIS A 524 0.20 -30.73 13.75
N LYS A 525 0.73 -31.21 14.86
CA LYS A 525 1.70 -32.33 14.92
C LYS A 525 2.84 -32.19 13.89
N PRO A 526 3.63 -31.10 13.93
CA PRO A 526 4.71 -30.89 12.98
C PRO A 526 5.75 -32.00 13.11
N GLY A 527 6.40 -32.36 12.01
CA GLY A 527 7.53 -33.29 12.05
C GLY A 527 8.86 -32.63 12.36
N LEU A 528 8.93 -31.31 12.22
CA LEU A 528 10.11 -30.49 12.56
C LEU A 528 9.67 -29.25 13.37
N LEU A 529 10.27 -29.06 14.54
CA LEU A 529 9.90 -28.01 15.49
C LEU A 529 11.13 -27.16 15.84
N PHE A 530 11.02 -25.87 15.64
CA PHE A 530 12.01 -24.89 16.05
C PHE A 530 11.47 -24.09 17.23
N LEU A 531 12.19 -24.11 18.35
CA LEU A 531 11.85 -23.39 19.58
C LEU A 531 12.90 -22.32 19.84
N ASP A 532 12.53 -21.05 19.67
CA ASP A 532 13.40 -19.92 19.93
C ASP A 532 12.99 -19.26 21.24
N GLU A 533 13.62 -19.71 22.34
CA GLU A 533 13.34 -19.25 23.71
C GLU A 533 11.84 -19.34 24.11
N ALA A 534 11.12 -20.29 23.48
CA ALA A 534 9.67 -20.41 23.58
C ALA A 534 9.17 -20.81 24.98
N THR A 535 10.07 -21.07 25.93
CA THR A 535 9.76 -21.38 27.33
C THR A 535 10.22 -20.32 28.31
N GLY A 536 10.70 -19.17 27.83
CA GLY A 536 11.31 -18.13 28.68
C GLY A 536 10.37 -17.51 29.72
N ALA A 537 9.06 -17.46 29.45
CA ALA A 537 8.05 -16.92 30.37
C ALA A 537 7.39 -17.98 31.28
N LEU A 538 7.84 -19.24 31.23
CA LEU A 538 7.32 -20.35 32.03
C LEU A 538 8.15 -20.56 33.30
N ASP A 539 7.49 -20.93 34.38
CA ASP A 539 8.12 -21.46 35.58
C ASP A 539 8.74 -22.85 35.33
N PRO A 540 9.63 -23.35 36.18
CA PRO A 540 10.34 -24.62 35.97
C PRO A 540 9.41 -25.82 35.75
N GLU A 541 8.31 -25.92 36.47
CA GLU A 541 7.36 -27.02 36.35
C GLU A 541 6.61 -26.93 35.01
N SER A 542 6.16 -25.75 34.63
CA SER A 542 5.52 -25.50 33.34
C SER A 542 6.47 -25.75 32.16
N LYS A 543 7.78 -25.52 32.29
CA LYS A 543 8.80 -25.87 31.29
C LYS A 543 8.86 -27.38 31.06
N ILE A 544 8.90 -28.15 32.13
CA ILE A 544 8.90 -29.62 32.07
C ILE A 544 7.60 -30.10 31.41
N ALA A 545 6.45 -29.56 31.84
CA ALA A 545 5.15 -29.90 31.28
C ALA A 545 5.05 -29.55 29.77
N PHE A 546 5.64 -28.44 29.36
CA PHE A 546 5.74 -28.01 27.96
C PHE A 546 6.46 -29.06 27.09
N HIS A 547 7.65 -29.49 27.51
CA HIS A 547 8.44 -30.49 26.79
C HIS A 547 7.76 -31.86 26.81
N GLN A 548 7.20 -32.26 27.95
CA GLN A 548 6.47 -33.51 28.09
C GLN A 548 5.24 -33.55 27.18
N ALA A 549 4.45 -32.46 27.13
CA ALA A 549 3.28 -32.38 26.26
C ALA A 549 3.63 -32.53 24.78
N ILE A 550 4.76 -31.96 24.34
CA ILE A 550 5.25 -32.14 22.97
C ILE A 550 5.67 -33.58 22.73
N ARG A 551 6.46 -34.19 23.67
CA ARG A 551 6.94 -35.59 23.54
C ARG A 551 5.79 -36.58 23.45
N ASP A 552 4.75 -36.40 24.26
CA ASP A 552 3.61 -37.32 24.35
C ASP A 552 2.64 -37.21 23.16
N ASN A 553 2.49 -35.99 22.60
CA ASN A 553 1.48 -35.75 21.56
C ASN A 553 2.06 -35.66 20.14
N CYS A 554 3.39 -35.52 19.97
CA CYS A 554 4.08 -35.40 18.69
C CYS A 554 5.20 -36.47 18.60
N PRO A 555 4.90 -37.77 18.58
CA PRO A 555 5.93 -38.80 18.50
C PRO A 555 6.75 -38.68 17.23
N GLY A 556 8.08 -38.74 17.35
CA GLY A 556 9.00 -38.66 16.20
C GLY A 556 9.24 -37.24 15.68
N VAL A 557 8.81 -36.20 16.40
CA VAL A 557 9.13 -34.81 16.04
C VAL A 557 10.62 -34.53 16.27
N THR A 558 11.27 -33.94 15.27
CA THR A 558 12.63 -33.40 15.37
C THR A 558 12.57 -32.01 15.98
N VAL A 559 13.29 -31.75 17.07
CA VAL A 559 13.25 -30.46 17.77
C VAL A 559 14.63 -29.81 17.77
N ILE A 560 14.69 -28.54 17.44
CA ILE A 560 15.86 -27.68 17.58
C ILE A 560 15.45 -26.52 18.47
N SER A 561 16.06 -26.43 19.67
CA SER A 561 15.62 -25.49 20.69
C SER A 561 16.75 -24.60 21.19
N VAL A 562 16.50 -23.30 21.22
CA VAL A 562 17.31 -22.29 21.92
C VAL A 562 16.68 -22.01 23.27
N MET A 563 17.48 -22.02 24.33
CA MET A 563 17.06 -21.68 25.69
C MET A 563 18.12 -20.80 26.37
N HIS A 564 17.71 -20.09 27.41
CA HIS A 564 18.63 -19.29 28.23
C HIS A 564 19.45 -20.13 29.22
N GLU A 565 18.94 -21.30 29.58
CA GLU A 565 19.58 -22.22 30.52
C GLU A 565 20.89 -22.79 29.92
N GLN A 566 21.87 -23.07 30.77
CA GLN A 566 23.12 -23.70 30.35
C GLN A 566 23.00 -25.21 30.16
N ALA A 567 21.97 -25.82 30.73
CA ALA A 567 21.65 -27.24 30.61
C ALA A 567 20.19 -27.43 30.20
N PRO A 568 19.88 -28.43 29.34
CA PRO A 568 18.52 -28.73 28.94
C PRO A 568 17.69 -29.24 30.14
N PRO A 569 16.36 -29.00 30.13
CA PRO A 569 15.47 -29.54 31.17
C PRO A 569 15.39 -31.07 31.07
N ARG A 570 15.15 -31.71 32.23
CA ARG A 570 14.90 -33.12 32.38
C ARG A 570 13.43 -33.40 32.69
N SER A 571 12.95 -34.59 32.36
CA SER A 571 11.61 -35.02 32.74
C SER A 571 11.46 -35.13 34.27
N ALA A 572 10.23 -35.25 34.72
CA ALA A 572 9.98 -35.48 36.16
C ALA A 572 10.59 -36.82 36.65
N SER A 573 10.82 -37.79 35.75
CA SER A 573 11.53 -39.04 36.02
C SER A 573 13.07 -38.91 35.97
N GLY A 574 13.60 -37.75 35.63
CA GLY A 574 15.05 -37.53 35.50
C GLY A 574 15.62 -37.85 34.09
N GLU A 575 14.79 -38.30 33.17
CA GLU A 575 15.21 -38.61 31.80
C GLU A 575 15.50 -37.31 31.00
N GLU A 576 16.50 -37.39 30.16
CA GLU A 576 16.83 -36.30 29.23
C GLU A 576 15.77 -36.19 28.13
N PHE A 577 15.31 -34.95 27.85
CA PHE A 577 14.49 -34.68 26.65
C PHE A 577 15.34 -34.59 25.41
N TYR A 578 16.57 -34.07 25.52
CA TYR A 578 17.46 -33.77 24.40
C TYR A 578 18.52 -34.87 24.21
N HIS A 579 18.80 -35.15 22.94
CA HIS A 579 19.74 -36.20 22.53
C HIS A 579 21.12 -35.64 22.18
N SER A 580 21.18 -34.36 21.74
CA SER A 580 22.43 -33.71 21.32
C SER A 580 22.44 -32.25 21.68
N VAL A 581 23.66 -31.68 21.75
CA VAL A 581 23.91 -30.26 21.89
C VAL A 581 24.59 -29.73 20.66
N LEU A 582 24.10 -28.59 20.15
CA LEU A 582 24.71 -27.79 19.10
C LEU A 582 25.32 -26.55 19.74
N THR A 583 26.65 -26.48 19.79
CA THR A 583 27.38 -25.36 20.39
C THR A 583 27.82 -24.39 19.30
N ILE A 584 27.52 -23.10 19.47
CA ILE A 584 28.06 -22.03 18.63
C ILE A 584 29.12 -21.29 19.43
N ALA A 585 30.37 -21.40 18.97
CA ALA A 585 31.52 -20.72 19.54
C ALA A 585 32.42 -20.20 18.42
N ASP A 586 32.97 -19.00 18.56
CA ASP A 586 33.87 -18.36 17.61
C ASP A 586 33.36 -18.37 16.14
N GLY A 587 32.05 -18.21 15.97
CA GLY A 587 31.42 -18.21 14.65
C GLY A 587 31.31 -19.60 13.99
N VAL A 588 31.57 -20.67 14.71
CA VAL A 588 31.47 -22.06 14.20
C VAL A 588 30.42 -22.82 15.00
N ALA A 589 29.59 -23.60 14.29
CA ALA A 589 28.58 -24.46 14.90
C ALA A 589 29.06 -25.91 14.91
N THR A 590 29.18 -26.49 16.11
CA THR A 590 29.61 -27.89 16.33
C THR A 590 28.54 -28.66 17.08
N LYS A 591 28.25 -29.88 16.64
CA LYS A 591 27.21 -30.73 17.24
C LYS A 591 27.84 -31.92 17.94
N GLU A 592 27.45 -32.15 19.20
CA GLU A 592 27.90 -33.27 20.02
C GLU A 592 26.71 -34.06 20.61
N PRO A 593 26.79 -35.38 20.73
CA PRO A 593 25.77 -36.16 21.40
C PRO A 593 25.83 -35.91 22.92
N LEU A 594 24.66 -35.70 23.55
CA LEU A 594 24.56 -35.60 25.02
C LEU A 594 24.63 -36.96 25.70
N ILE A 595 24.26 -38.04 25.00
CA ILE A 595 24.33 -39.41 25.45
C ILE A 595 25.37 -40.13 24.59
N PRO A 596 26.50 -40.61 25.15
CA PRO A 596 27.47 -41.38 24.39
C PRO A 596 26.92 -42.77 24.16
N SER A 597 26.43 -43.08 23.01
CA SER A 597 26.42 -44.33 22.30
C SER A 597 25.31 -44.43 21.25
N LEU A 598 25.71 -44.28 20.02
CA LEU A 598 24.99 -44.83 18.86
C LEU A 598 25.99 -45.61 18.00
N PRO A 599 25.61 -46.75 17.41
CA PRO A 599 26.53 -47.58 16.64
C PRO A 599 27.18 -46.78 15.47
N PRO A 600 28.47 -47.04 15.17
CA PRO A 600 29.21 -46.32 14.14
C PRO A 600 28.61 -46.40 12.74
N GLU A 601 27.85 -47.44 12.43
CA GLU A 601 27.23 -47.65 11.12
C GLU A 601 26.19 -46.60 10.73
N LEU A 602 25.50 -45.97 11.70
CA LEU A 602 24.54 -44.91 11.45
C LEU A 602 25.20 -43.53 11.28
N THR A 603 26.39 -43.36 11.79
CA THR A 603 27.17 -42.11 11.64
C THR A 603 27.69 -41.95 10.21
N GLU A 604 28.00 -43.06 9.54
CA GLU A 604 28.47 -43.07 8.15
C GLU A 604 27.36 -42.74 7.14
N ILE A 605 26.12 -43.17 7.43
CA ILE A 605 24.95 -42.83 6.60
C ILE A 605 24.60 -41.36 6.68
N LEU A 606 24.74 -40.70 7.84
CA LEU A 606 24.49 -39.28 8.04
C LEU A 606 25.56 -38.38 7.40
N ASN A 607 26.75 -38.89 7.19
CA ASN A 607 27.86 -38.18 6.58
C ASN A 607 27.89 -38.28 5.04
N ARG A 608 27.00 -39.05 4.41
CA ARG A 608 26.90 -39.04 2.94
C ARG A 608 26.27 -37.74 2.44
N PRO A 609 26.85 -37.08 1.44
CA PRO A 609 26.18 -35.96 0.81
C PRO A 609 24.84 -36.41 0.26
N PRO A 610 23.81 -35.54 0.30
CA PRO A 610 22.56 -35.84 -0.37
C PRO A 610 22.88 -36.11 -1.84
N GLN A 611 22.54 -37.35 -2.31
CA GLN A 611 22.57 -37.61 -3.75
C GLN A 611 21.62 -36.61 -4.38
N ALA A 612 22.09 -35.88 -5.38
CA ALA A 612 21.28 -34.94 -6.14
C ALA A 612 20.13 -35.72 -6.77
N ALA A 613 19.02 -35.80 -6.06
CA ALA A 613 17.75 -36.10 -6.69
C ALA A 613 17.39 -34.85 -7.51
N ASP A 614 17.16 -35.01 -8.81
CA ASP A 614 16.73 -33.97 -9.74
C ASP A 614 15.31 -33.44 -9.41
N GLY A 615 15.12 -33.00 -8.19
CA GLY A 615 13.87 -32.42 -7.66
C GLY A 615 14.15 -31.09 -6.98
N TRP A 616 14.33 -30.05 -7.77
CA TRP A 616 14.34 -28.69 -7.25
C TRP A 616 12.95 -28.38 -6.71
N LEU A 617 12.84 -28.05 -5.45
CA LEU A 617 11.69 -27.33 -4.94
C LEU A 617 11.65 -25.96 -5.64
N HIS A 618 11.09 -25.94 -6.83
CA HIS A 618 10.49 -24.72 -7.31
C HIS A 618 9.38 -24.39 -6.33
N ILE A 619 9.60 -23.41 -5.46
CA ILE A 619 8.50 -22.63 -4.92
C ILE A 619 7.63 -22.32 -6.14
N PRO A 620 6.35 -22.76 -6.19
CA PRO A 620 5.59 -22.71 -7.43
C PRO A 620 5.53 -21.29 -7.93
N ARG A 621 6.33 -20.98 -8.96
CA ARG A 621 6.18 -19.76 -9.74
C ARG A 621 4.80 -19.83 -10.37
N ARG A 622 3.79 -19.28 -9.74
CA ARG A 622 2.58 -18.87 -10.44
C ARG A 622 3.02 -17.77 -11.41
N ARG A 623 3.46 -18.19 -12.59
CA ARG A 623 3.55 -17.32 -13.75
C ARG A 623 2.20 -16.64 -13.86
N LEU A 624 2.17 -15.34 -13.66
CA LEU A 624 1.16 -14.51 -14.27
C LEU A 624 1.20 -14.85 -15.76
N ARG A 625 0.23 -15.63 -16.24
CA ARG A 625 0.03 -15.86 -17.66
C ARG A 625 -0.22 -14.49 -18.27
N THR A 626 0.80 -13.91 -18.84
CA THR A 626 0.63 -12.98 -19.94
C THR A 626 0.06 -13.81 -21.09
N SER A 627 -1.25 -13.74 -21.28
CA SER A 627 -1.88 -14.20 -22.52
C SER A 627 -1.48 -13.24 -23.62
N SER A 628 -0.30 -13.46 -24.20
CA SER A 628 0.01 -12.99 -25.54
C SER A 628 -0.08 -14.22 -26.44
N GLN A 629 -1.24 -14.45 -27.03
CA GLN A 629 -1.36 -15.07 -28.36
C GLN A 629 -2.83 -15.02 -28.80
N SER A 630 -2.99 -14.44 -29.99
CA SER A 630 -4.11 -14.29 -30.92
C SER A 630 -5.15 -13.25 -30.60
#